data_76580b93efb7f20864c2e745daf9897b
#
_entry.id   76580b93efb7f20864c2e745daf9897b
#
_cell.length_a   1.000
_cell.length_b   1.000
_cell.length_c   1.000
_cell.angle_alpha   90.00
_cell.angle_beta   90.00
_cell.angle_gamma   90.00
#
_symmetry.space_group_name_H-M   'P 1'
#
loop_
_entity.id
_entity.type
_entity.pdbx_description
1 polymer ?
#
loop_
_entity_poly.entity_id
_entity_poly.type
_entity_poly.pdbx_seq_one_letter_code
_entity_poly.pdbx_strand_id
1 'polypeptide(L)'
;MKHLLIILSFLLLSSPVIGQSERPETIIVPVSSMGDVSDIRKQILQNTLEDELKSYFRLVPQEKYEQVLEQVFEELEYEECSEDQCIMRVQEMLQVENVFLLQVIGEGKDTQLSLGWRTLEEKRKEEEFCEGCGTGQL
;
A
#
# COMPACT_ATOMS: atom_id res chain seq x y z
N MET A 1 0.18 -8.63 -57.02
CA MET A 1 0.98 -9.38 -56.03
C MET A 1 1.90 -8.49 -55.16
N LYS A 2 2.47 -7.43 -55.68
CA LYS A 2 3.31 -6.52 -54.86
C LYS A 2 2.55 -5.82 -53.71
N HIS A 3 1.26 -5.52 -53.88
CA HIS A 3 0.45 -4.86 -52.86
C HIS A 3 0.01 -5.82 -51.73
N LEU A 4 -0.09 -7.12 -52.01
CA LEU A 4 -0.43 -8.13 -50.99
C LEU A 4 0.69 -8.33 -49.98
N LEU A 5 1.96 -8.25 -50.44
CA LEU A 5 3.13 -8.36 -49.56
C LEU A 5 3.30 -7.14 -48.65
N ILE A 6 2.91 -5.95 -49.11
CA ILE A 6 2.95 -4.73 -48.30
C ILE A 6 1.90 -4.75 -47.20
N ILE A 7 0.68 -5.26 -47.50
CA ILE A 7 -0.41 -5.40 -46.53
C ILE A 7 -0.05 -6.46 -45.47
N LEU A 8 0.59 -7.55 -45.87
CA LEU A 8 1.03 -8.59 -44.96
C LEU A 8 2.14 -8.11 -44.01
N SER A 9 3.03 -7.24 -44.52
CA SER A 9 4.09 -6.62 -43.71
C SER A 9 3.53 -5.63 -42.66
N PHE A 10 2.47 -4.90 -42.98
CA PHE A 10 1.79 -4.00 -42.03
C PHE A 10 1.03 -4.74 -40.95
N LEU A 11 0.48 -5.93 -41.23
CA LEU A 11 -0.22 -6.77 -40.26
C LEU A 11 0.73 -7.43 -39.26
N LEU A 12 1.99 -7.64 -39.61
CA LEU A 12 3.01 -8.18 -38.71
C LEU A 12 3.62 -7.15 -37.74
N LEU A 13 3.43 -5.85 -38.03
CA LEU A 13 3.89 -4.76 -37.16
C LEU A 13 2.87 -4.35 -36.10
N SER A 14 1.64 -4.82 -36.19
CA SER A 14 0.62 -4.68 -35.15
C SER A 14 0.63 -5.89 -34.20
N SER A 15 1.82 -6.28 -33.71
CA SER A 15 1.88 -7.07 -32.51
C SER A 15 1.24 -6.22 -31.39
N PRO A 16 0.18 -6.68 -30.73
CA PRO A 16 -0.26 -6.02 -29.52
C PRO A 16 0.96 -6.06 -28.62
N VAL A 17 1.49 -4.90 -28.27
CA VAL A 17 2.35 -4.78 -27.10
C VAL A 17 1.46 -5.28 -25.97
N ILE A 18 1.60 -6.56 -25.63
CA ILE A 18 1.03 -7.12 -24.39
C ILE A 18 1.75 -6.30 -23.34
N GLY A 19 1.05 -5.26 -22.84
CA GLY A 19 1.57 -4.35 -21.86
C GLY A 19 2.11 -5.21 -20.73
N GLN A 20 3.32 -4.91 -20.28
CA GLN A 20 3.79 -5.37 -19.01
C GLN A 20 2.65 -5.09 -18.05
N SER A 21 2.13 -6.13 -17.39
CA SER A 21 1.14 -6.02 -16.34
C SER A 21 1.70 -4.99 -15.34
N GLU A 22 1.25 -3.76 -15.43
CA GLU A 22 1.69 -2.71 -14.52
C GLU A 22 1.26 -3.15 -13.14
N ARG A 23 2.21 -3.22 -12.21
CA ARG A 23 1.89 -3.53 -10.83
C ARG A 23 0.93 -2.46 -10.32
N PRO A 24 -0.16 -2.83 -9.62
CA PRO A 24 -1.13 -1.86 -9.15
C PRO A 24 -0.48 -0.89 -8.17
N GLU A 25 -0.81 0.38 -8.31
CA GLU A 25 -0.36 1.41 -7.38
C GLU A 25 -0.96 1.19 -6.01
N THR A 26 -0.13 1.32 -5.00
CA THR A 26 -0.46 0.93 -3.62
C THR A 26 0.11 1.92 -2.62
N ILE A 27 -0.69 2.27 -1.63
CA ILE A 27 -0.27 3.05 -0.47
C ILE A 27 0.01 2.11 0.69
N ILE A 28 1.11 2.35 1.41
CA ILE A 28 1.31 1.84 2.75
C ILE A 28 1.13 3.01 3.72
N VAL A 29 0.09 2.96 4.52
CA VAL A 29 -0.12 3.95 5.59
C VAL A 29 0.97 3.75 6.64
N PRO A 30 1.55 4.82 7.21
CA PRO A 30 2.55 4.69 8.27
C PRO A 30 2.06 3.81 9.41
N VAL A 31 2.94 2.92 9.89
CA VAL A 31 2.61 1.96 10.96
C VAL A 31 2.09 2.67 12.18
N SER A 32 0.87 2.34 12.60
CA SER A 32 0.30 2.80 13.86
C SER A 32 0.64 1.83 15.00
N SER A 33 0.72 2.34 16.22
CA SER A 33 1.02 1.51 17.37
C SER A 33 0.19 1.89 18.59
N MET A 34 -0.06 0.89 19.44
CA MET A 34 -0.66 1.06 20.77
C MET A 34 0.17 0.31 21.81
N GLY A 35 0.28 0.87 23.02
CA GLY A 35 1.03 0.27 24.11
C GLY A 35 2.54 0.40 23.97
N ASP A 36 3.28 -0.56 24.48
CA ASP A 36 4.74 -0.58 24.54
C ASP A 36 5.37 -0.98 23.19
N VAL A 37 5.40 -0.05 22.25
CA VAL A 37 6.05 -0.26 20.93
C VAL A 37 7.04 0.86 20.66
N SER A 38 8.32 0.51 20.55
CA SER A 38 9.38 1.48 20.24
C SER A 38 9.27 1.98 18.80
N ASP A 39 9.72 3.24 18.58
CA ASP A 39 9.76 3.80 17.23
C ASP A 39 10.68 3.02 16.29
N ILE A 40 11.77 2.48 16.81
CA ILE A 40 12.67 1.60 16.07
C ILE A 40 11.93 0.34 15.58
N ARG A 41 11.11 -0.27 16.44
CA ARG A 41 10.31 -1.44 16.07
C ARG A 41 9.30 -1.11 14.97
N LYS A 42 8.60 0.01 15.08
CA LYS A 42 7.70 0.50 14.03
C LYS A 42 8.43 0.70 12.70
N GLN A 43 9.59 1.34 12.73
CA GLN A 43 10.38 1.59 11.53
C GLN A 43 10.87 0.29 10.86
N ILE A 44 11.30 -0.70 11.64
CA ILE A 44 11.71 -2.00 11.10
C ILE A 44 10.53 -2.70 10.43
N LEU A 45 9.36 -2.70 11.08
CA LEU A 45 8.15 -3.33 10.53
C LEU A 45 7.66 -2.59 9.28
N GLN A 46 7.69 -1.27 9.26
CA GLN A 46 7.37 -0.46 8.08
C GLN A 46 8.28 -0.83 6.91
N ASN A 47 9.58 -0.81 7.11
CA ASN A 47 10.55 -1.13 6.06
C ASN A 47 10.41 -2.57 5.55
N THR A 48 10.17 -3.52 6.45
CA THR A 48 9.96 -4.93 6.09
C THR A 48 8.69 -5.09 5.24
N LEU A 49 7.60 -4.45 5.63
CA LEU A 49 6.36 -4.48 4.86
C LEU A 49 6.55 -3.87 3.46
N GLU A 50 7.21 -2.73 3.36
CA GLU A 50 7.54 -2.09 2.08
C GLU A 50 8.41 -3.00 1.20
N ASP A 51 9.43 -3.62 1.78
CA ASP A 51 10.33 -4.52 1.06
C ASP A 51 9.60 -5.75 0.51
N GLU A 52 8.69 -6.32 1.25
CA GLU A 52 7.88 -7.46 0.80
C GLU A 52 6.88 -7.03 -0.29
N LEU A 53 6.17 -5.93 -0.08
CA LEU A 53 5.10 -5.51 -0.98
C LEU A 53 5.61 -4.94 -2.31
N LYS A 54 6.79 -4.35 -2.36
CA LYS A 54 7.35 -3.80 -3.62
C LYS A 54 7.56 -4.83 -4.73
N SER A 55 7.61 -6.12 -4.39
CA SER A 55 7.69 -7.20 -5.36
C SER A 55 6.39 -7.42 -6.13
N TYR A 56 5.26 -7.06 -5.53
CA TYR A 56 3.92 -7.29 -6.05
C TYR A 56 3.22 -6.01 -6.49
N PHE A 57 3.57 -4.88 -5.86
CA PHE A 57 2.89 -3.60 -6.03
C PHE A 57 3.88 -2.49 -6.38
N ARG A 58 3.36 -1.44 -7.01
CA ARG A 58 4.09 -0.19 -7.17
C ARG A 58 3.73 0.73 -6.01
N LEU A 59 4.66 0.89 -5.07
CA LEU A 59 4.41 1.67 -3.87
C LEU A 59 4.46 3.18 -4.17
N VAL A 60 3.47 3.91 -3.69
CA VAL A 60 3.48 5.37 -3.71
C VAL A 60 4.54 5.87 -2.72
N PRO A 61 5.43 6.80 -3.11
CA PRO A 61 6.40 7.38 -2.20
C PRO A 61 5.72 8.02 -0.98
N GLN A 62 6.30 7.84 0.20
CA GLN A 62 5.77 8.37 1.44
C GLN A 62 5.55 9.90 1.39
N GLU A 63 6.48 10.64 0.79
CA GLU A 63 6.36 12.08 0.60
C GLU A 63 5.10 12.48 -0.19
N LYS A 64 4.76 11.72 -1.24
CA LYS A 64 3.55 11.97 -2.02
C LYS A 64 2.27 11.68 -1.23
N TYR A 65 2.30 10.62 -0.42
CA TYR A 65 1.22 10.30 0.50
C TYR A 65 0.98 11.43 1.50
N GLU A 66 2.04 11.93 2.14
CA GLU A 66 1.98 13.01 3.12
C GLU A 66 1.44 14.31 2.52
N GLN A 67 1.87 14.68 1.31
CA GLN A 67 1.35 15.87 0.61
C GLN A 67 -0.16 15.78 0.34
N VAL A 68 -0.65 14.62 -0.06
CA VAL A 68 -2.10 14.42 -0.28
C VAL A 68 -2.84 14.37 1.03
N LEU A 69 -2.26 13.79 2.07
CA LEU A 69 -2.85 13.75 3.40
C LEU A 69 -3.09 15.16 3.97
N GLU A 70 -2.13 16.08 3.80
CA GLU A 70 -2.29 17.49 4.18
C GLU A 70 -3.48 18.14 3.45
N GLN A 71 -3.63 17.89 2.14
CA GLN A 71 -4.77 18.41 1.38
C GLN A 71 -6.10 17.84 1.88
N VAL A 72 -6.14 16.55 2.21
CA VAL A 72 -7.34 15.92 2.77
C VAL A 72 -7.73 16.51 4.12
N PHE A 73 -6.75 16.83 4.97
CA PHE A 73 -7.02 17.50 6.24
C PHE A 73 -7.62 18.88 6.05
N GLU A 74 -7.12 19.66 5.10
CA GLU A 74 -7.67 20.98 4.77
C GLU A 74 -9.12 20.88 4.23
N GLU A 75 -9.38 19.89 3.34
CA GLU A 75 -10.71 19.69 2.75
C GLU A 75 -11.77 19.21 3.76
N LEU A 76 -11.38 18.31 4.65
CA LEU A 76 -12.32 17.65 5.57
C LEU A 76 -12.35 18.28 6.97
N GLU A 77 -11.52 19.31 7.23
CA GLU A 77 -11.37 19.94 8.54
C GLU A 77 -11.00 18.93 9.65
N TYR A 78 -10.25 17.88 9.31
CA TYR A 78 -9.79 16.87 10.25
C TYR A 78 -8.39 17.19 10.78
N GLU A 79 -8.17 16.90 12.06
CA GLU A 79 -6.87 17.02 12.69
C GLU A 79 -6.02 15.76 12.51
N GLU A 80 -6.67 14.59 12.35
CA GLU A 80 -6.02 13.29 12.19
C GLU A 80 -6.77 12.40 11.18
N CYS A 81 -6.02 11.67 10.36
CA CYS A 81 -6.56 10.68 9.42
C CYS A 81 -6.70 9.30 10.08
N SER A 82 -7.54 9.20 11.10
CA SER A 82 -7.80 7.94 11.81
C SER A 82 -9.01 7.19 11.29
N GLU A 83 -9.86 7.84 10.52
CA GLU A 83 -11.11 7.28 10.06
C GLU A 83 -11.03 6.77 8.62
N ASP A 84 -11.86 5.80 8.32
CA ASP A 84 -11.99 5.18 7.00
C ASP A 84 -12.24 6.21 5.90
N GLN A 85 -13.00 7.25 6.16
CA GLN A 85 -13.30 8.31 5.20
C GLN A 85 -12.06 9.08 4.75
N CYS A 86 -11.16 9.39 5.68
CA CYS A 86 -9.93 10.08 5.36
C CYS A 86 -9.03 9.21 4.47
N ILE A 87 -8.86 7.94 4.83
CA ILE A 87 -8.05 7.01 4.03
C ILE A 87 -8.64 6.79 2.65
N MET A 88 -9.96 6.66 2.54
CA MET A 88 -10.64 6.57 1.25
C MET A 88 -10.40 7.82 0.40
N ARG A 89 -10.47 9.01 1.00
CA ARG A 89 -10.24 10.25 0.28
C ARG A 89 -8.80 10.36 -0.24
N VAL A 90 -7.82 9.98 0.55
CA VAL A 90 -6.41 9.88 0.11
C VAL A 90 -6.28 8.90 -1.05
N GLN A 91 -6.91 7.73 -0.95
CA GLN A 91 -6.93 6.71 -1.99
C GLN A 91 -7.51 7.22 -3.31
N GLU A 92 -8.63 7.93 -3.25
CA GLU A 92 -9.27 8.56 -4.41
C GLU A 92 -8.38 9.63 -5.05
N MET A 93 -7.80 10.52 -4.24
CA MET A 93 -6.94 11.60 -4.74
C MET A 93 -5.65 11.10 -5.38
N LEU A 94 -5.06 10.04 -4.84
CA LEU A 94 -3.88 9.39 -5.40
C LEU A 94 -4.23 8.44 -6.56
N GLN A 95 -5.51 8.11 -6.75
CA GLN A 95 -5.98 7.14 -7.74
C GLN A 95 -5.29 5.76 -7.61
N VAL A 96 -5.12 5.30 -6.38
CA VAL A 96 -4.48 4.01 -6.08
C VAL A 96 -5.51 2.93 -5.82
N GLU A 97 -5.18 1.70 -6.24
CA GLU A 97 -6.08 0.56 -6.12
C GLU A 97 -6.06 -0.05 -4.72
N ASN A 98 -4.90 -0.06 -4.06
CA ASN A 98 -4.70 -0.77 -2.81
C ASN A 98 -4.16 0.14 -1.71
N VAL A 99 -4.60 -0.13 -0.49
CA VAL A 99 -4.08 0.49 0.73
C VAL A 99 -3.77 -0.60 1.75
N PHE A 100 -2.57 -0.60 2.30
CA PHE A 100 -2.16 -1.43 3.42
C PHE A 100 -2.01 -0.60 4.69
N LEU A 101 -2.52 -1.14 5.79
CA LEU A 101 -2.46 -0.55 7.12
C LEU A 101 -1.93 -1.58 8.09
N LEU A 102 -0.77 -1.31 8.70
CA LEU A 102 -0.22 -2.15 9.76
C LEU A 102 -0.38 -1.47 11.11
N GLN A 103 -1.01 -2.17 12.04
CA GLN A 103 -1.10 -1.76 13.44
C GLN A 103 -0.34 -2.73 14.31
N VAL A 104 0.42 -2.20 15.25
CA VAL A 104 1.18 -2.97 16.23
C VAL A 104 0.66 -2.65 17.63
N ILE A 105 0.27 -3.68 18.37
CA ILE A 105 -0.14 -3.54 19.78
C ILE A 105 0.86 -4.29 20.63
N GLY A 106 1.51 -3.58 21.56
CA GLY A 106 2.51 -4.14 22.45
C GLY A 106 2.10 -4.05 23.91
N GLU A 107 2.21 -5.17 24.64
CA GLU A 107 2.06 -5.23 26.09
C GLU A 107 3.19 -6.08 26.68
N GLY A 108 4.12 -5.42 27.38
CA GLY A 108 5.30 -6.09 27.91
C GLY A 108 6.15 -6.73 26.80
N LYS A 109 6.18 -8.07 26.77
CA LYS A 109 6.91 -8.82 25.72
C LYS A 109 6.00 -9.35 24.61
N ASP A 110 4.71 -9.20 24.78
CA ASP A 110 3.73 -9.72 23.84
C ASP A 110 3.39 -8.68 22.78
N THR A 111 3.14 -9.15 21.58
CA THR A 111 2.87 -8.27 20.45
C THR A 111 1.77 -8.86 19.56
N GLN A 112 0.80 -8.04 19.23
CA GLN A 112 -0.19 -8.33 18.21
C GLN A 112 0.08 -7.48 16.98
N LEU A 113 0.09 -8.11 15.81
CA LEU A 113 0.09 -7.44 14.52
C LEU A 113 -1.28 -7.53 13.89
N SER A 114 -1.71 -6.44 13.30
CA SER A 114 -2.96 -6.37 12.56
C SER A 114 -2.67 -5.73 11.21
N LEU A 115 -2.73 -6.51 10.14
CA LEU A 115 -2.54 -6.05 8.78
C LEU A 115 -3.90 -5.91 8.09
N GLY A 116 -4.27 -4.68 7.77
CA GLY A 116 -5.43 -4.36 6.94
C GLY A 116 -5.01 -4.18 5.48
N TRP A 117 -5.80 -4.73 4.59
CA TRP A 117 -5.75 -4.44 3.16
C TRP A 117 -7.13 -4.00 2.69
N ARG A 118 -7.16 -2.94 1.90
CA ARG A 118 -8.40 -2.45 1.32
C ARG A 118 -8.24 -1.99 -0.11
N THR A 119 -9.31 -2.18 -0.85
CA THR A 119 -9.57 -1.52 -2.12
C THR A 119 -10.78 -0.60 -1.95
N LEU A 120 -11.26 0.03 -3.02
CA LEU A 120 -12.51 0.80 -2.97
C LEU A 120 -13.75 -0.10 -2.73
N GLU A 121 -13.63 -1.40 -3.03
CA GLU A 121 -14.75 -2.36 -2.98
C GLU A 121 -14.66 -3.33 -1.80
N GLU A 122 -13.44 -3.68 -1.37
CA GLU A 122 -13.18 -4.71 -0.37
C GLU A 122 -12.32 -4.23 0.78
N LYS A 123 -12.55 -4.82 1.96
CA LYS A 123 -11.69 -4.69 3.13
C LYS A 123 -11.37 -6.08 3.66
N ARG A 124 -10.09 -6.33 3.93
CA ARG A 124 -9.61 -7.56 4.59
C ARG A 124 -8.70 -7.19 5.75
N LYS A 125 -8.69 -8.02 6.77
CA LYS A 125 -7.86 -7.85 7.96
C LYS A 125 -7.35 -9.21 8.41
N GLU A 126 -6.05 -9.28 8.64
CA GLU A 126 -5.39 -10.45 9.24
C GLU A 126 -4.72 -10.02 10.55
N GLU A 127 -4.81 -10.86 11.55
CA GLU A 127 -4.26 -10.59 12.87
C GLU A 127 -3.42 -11.78 13.34
N GLU A 128 -2.24 -11.46 13.85
CA GLU A 128 -1.32 -12.44 14.43
C GLU A 128 -0.90 -11.98 15.82
N PHE A 129 -0.93 -12.90 16.76
CA PHE A 129 -0.49 -12.68 18.13
C PHE A 129 0.77 -13.49 18.42
N CYS A 130 1.75 -12.85 19.03
CA CYS A 130 3.02 -13.47 19.35
C CYS A 130 3.45 -13.17 20.79
N GLU A 131 3.57 -14.21 21.60
CA GLU A 131 4.04 -14.11 22.99
C GLU A 131 5.57 -14.04 23.02
N GLY A 132 6.12 -13.00 23.64
CA GLY A 132 7.56 -12.85 23.85
C GLY A 132 8.40 -12.68 22.60
N CYS A 133 7.81 -12.23 21.47
CA CYS A 133 8.51 -12.14 20.21
C CYS A 133 9.40 -10.91 20.09
N GLY A 134 10.64 -11.13 19.66
CA GLY A 134 11.49 -10.05 19.13
C GLY A 134 10.98 -9.54 17.78
N THR A 135 11.42 -8.35 17.39
CA THR A 135 10.98 -7.71 16.12
C THR A 135 11.24 -8.58 14.89
N GLY A 136 12.33 -9.33 14.85
CA GLY A 136 12.65 -10.23 13.73
C GLY A 136 11.81 -11.50 13.62
N GLN A 137 10.90 -11.73 14.59
CA GLN A 137 9.98 -12.87 14.62
C GLN A 137 8.55 -12.48 14.19
N LEU A 138 8.31 -11.19 14.02
CA LEU A 138 7.06 -10.60 13.55
C LEU A 138 7.07 -10.48 12.04
#